data_20a3dc030088f8efcdd4b48d218b51b2
#
_entry.id   20a3dc030088f8efcdd4b48d218b51b2
#
_cell.length_a   1.000
_cell.length_b   1.000
_cell.length_c   1.000
_cell.angle_alpha   90.00
_cell.angle_beta   90.00
_cell.angle_gamma   90.00
#
_symmetry.space_group_name_H-M   'P 1'
#
loop_
_entity.id
_entity.type
_entity.pdbx_description
1 polymer ?
#
loop_
_entity_poly.entity_id
_entity_poly.type
_entity_poly.pdbx_seq_one_letter_code
_entity_poly.pdbx_strand_id
1 'polypeptide(L)'
;HLSSRRQRQMCIRDRVIKRLGVSRTPIREALLRLEDEGLVQIFPQSGTYVSKIKIEAVLESQFIREALECSVARYAARKRNDELLERLSRKLEDYETALNDDEVKLMYEKDEEFHHTLANFCFPNRLWKITNQAKLQMDRVRHLSLAVQERRINVLKEHRWIFQNIADGNEDRAENAMKKHLEYFHHDLKIVQDEHPDYFKE
;
A
#
# COMPACT_ATOMS: atom_id res chain seq x y z
N HIS A 1 -18.69 -32.51 -2.89
CA HIS A 1 -18.66 -31.41 -1.89
C HIS A 1 -17.74 -30.22 -2.25
N LEU A 2 -16.88 -30.33 -3.27
CA LEU A 2 -16.06 -29.20 -3.80
C LEU A 2 -16.86 -28.23 -4.70
N SER A 3 -17.96 -28.70 -5.30
CA SER A 3 -18.83 -27.92 -6.19
C SER A 3 -19.59 -26.81 -5.45
N SER A 4 -20.02 -27.00 -4.22
CA SER A 4 -20.89 -26.05 -3.52
C SER A 4 -20.14 -24.82 -2.94
N ARG A 5 -18.82 -24.91 -2.66
CA ARG A 5 -18.01 -23.76 -2.29
C ARG A 5 -17.65 -22.89 -3.50
N ARG A 6 -17.44 -23.50 -4.68
CA ARG A 6 -17.19 -22.77 -5.93
C ARG A 6 -18.44 -22.02 -6.43
N GLN A 7 -19.64 -22.53 -6.19
CA GLN A 7 -20.89 -21.86 -6.60
C GLN A 7 -21.23 -20.60 -5.78
N ARG A 8 -20.73 -20.45 -4.56
CA ARG A 8 -20.97 -19.26 -3.74
C ARG A 8 -20.00 -18.10 -4.04
N GLN A 9 -18.89 -18.33 -4.71
CA GLN A 9 -18.03 -17.27 -5.24
C GLN A 9 -18.57 -16.86 -6.62
N MET A 10 -19.65 -16.07 -6.61
CA MET A 10 -20.18 -15.43 -7.82
C MET A 10 -19.00 -14.79 -8.57
N CYS A 11 -18.84 -15.14 -9.85
CA CYS A 11 -17.78 -14.63 -10.70
C CYS A 11 -17.60 -13.11 -10.45
N ILE A 12 -16.41 -12.69 -10.01
CA ILE A 12 -16.11 -11.28 -9.70
C ILE A 12 -16.58 -10.38 -10.84
N ARG A 13 -16.40 -10.82 -12.09
CA ARG A 13 -16.78 -10.10 -13.29
C ARG A 13 -18.27 -9.69 -13.29
N ASP A 14 -19.18 -10.62 -13.02
CA ASP A 14 -20.62 -10.33 -13.11
C ASP A 14 -21.08 -9.44 -11.94
N ARG A 15 -20.45 -9.58 -10.77
CA ARG A 15 -20.68 -8.71 -9.61
C ARG A 15 -20.23 -7.27 -9.90
N VAL A 16 -19.04 -7.10 -10.49
CA VAL A 16 -18.46 -5.79 -10.82
C VAL A 16 -19.30 -5.11 -11.92
N ILE A 17 -19.69 -5.85 -12.97
CA ILE A 17 -20.58 -5.34 -14.03
C ILE A 17 -21.87 -4.79 -13.41
N LYS A 18 -22.51 -5.58 -12.55
CA LYS A 18 -23.77 -5.17 -11.89
C LYS A 18 -23.57 -3.95 -10.97
N ARG A 19 -22.46 -3.88 -10.24
CA ARG A 19 -22.18 -2.81 -9.29
C ARG A 19 -21.83 -1.49 -9.97
N LEU A 20 -21.06 -1.55 -11.07
CA LEU A 20 -20.56 -0.35 -11.77
C LEU A 20 -21.47 0.09 -12.94
N GLY A 21 -22.41 -0.74 -13.37
CA GLY A 21 -23.33 -0.42 -14.48
C GLY A 21 -22.64 -0.27 -15.84
N VAL A 22 -21.47 -0.88 -16.03
CA VAL A 22 -20.65 -0.77 -17.25
C VAL A 22 -20.75 -2.04 -18.11
N SER A 23 -20.41 -1.93 -19.40
CA SER A 23 -20.42 -3.06 -20.32
C SER A 23 -19.34 -4.11 -20.01
N ARG A 24 -19.44 -5.29 -20.63
CA ARG A 24 -18.53 -6.42 -20.38
C ARG A 24 -17.10 -6.18 -20.86
N THR A 25 -16.92 -5.42 -21.94
CA THR A 25 -15.59 -5.22 -22.55
C THR A 25 -14.59 -4.52 -21.61
N PRO A 26 -14.88 -3.31 -21.07
CA PRO A 26 -13.95 -2.64 -20.17
C PRO A 26 -13.67 -3.44 -18.89
N ILE A 27 -14.65 -4.20 -18.40
CA ILE A 27 -14.42 -5.07 -17.23
C ILE A 27 -13.48 -6.23 -17.59
N ARG A 28 -13.61 -6.82 -18.78
CA ARG A 28 -12.69 -7.87 -19.23
C ARG A 28 -11.25 -7.34 -19.33
N GLU A 29 -11.06 -6.18 -19.95
CA GLU A 29 -9.74 -5.55 -20.06
C GLU A 29 -9.12 -5.24 -18.70
N ALA A 30 -9.91 -4.69 -17.78
CA ALA A 30 -9.46 -4.41 -16.42
C ALA A 30 -9.06 -5.70 -15.67
N LEU A 31 -9.84 -6.77 -15.81
CA LEU A 31 -9.53 -8.06 -15.18
C LEU A 31 -8.27 -8.71 -15.76
N LEU A 32 -8.01 -8.57 -17.08
CA LEU A 32 -6.77 -9.05 -17.69
C LEU A 32 -5.55 -8.30 -17.12
N ARG A 33 -5.64 -6.97 -16.95
CA ARG A 33 -4.56 -6.20 -16.30
C ARG A 33 -4.33 -6.63 -14.85
N LEU A 34 -5.40 -6.87 -14.08
CA LEU A 34 -5.28 -7.37 -12.71
C LEU A 34 -4.70 -8.81 -12.66
N GLU A 35 -4.92 -9.62 -13.71
CA GLU A 35 -4.30 -10.93 -13.84
C GLU A 35 -2.80 -10.82 -14.11
N ASP A 36 -2.38 -9.91 -15.01
CA ASP A 36 -0.97 -9.61 -15.29
C ASP A 36 -0.23 -9.12 -14.03
N GLU A 37 -0.92 -8.38 -13.16
CA GLU A 37 -0.44 -7.92 -11.84
C GLU A 37 -0.50 -9.02 -10.75
N GLY A 38 -1.04 -10.21 -11.09
CA GLY A 38 -1.16 -11.34 -10.15
C GLY A 38 -2.23 -11.17 -9.07
N LEU A 39 -3.13 -10.19 -9.20
CA LEU A 39 -4.18 -9.89 -8.23
C LEU A 39 -5.43 -10.77 -8.38
N VAL A 40 -5.68 -11.26 -9.59
CA VAL A 40 -6.76 -12.19 -9.90
C VAL A 40 -6.26 -13.36 -10.74
N GLN A 41 -7.04 -14.43 -10.82
CA GLN A 41 -6.85 -15.57 -11.71
C GLN A 41 -8.11 -15.76 -12.54
N ILE A 42 -7.94 -15.86 -13.87
CA ILE A 42 -9.04 -16.09 -14.80
C ILE A 42 -9.01 -17.54 -15.25
N PHE A 43 -10.01 -18.31 -14.87
CA PHE A 43 -10.19 -19.68 -15.32
C PHE A 43 -11.22 -19.73 -16.45
N PRO A 44 -10.84 -20.19 -17.67
CA PRO A 44 -11.78 -20.36 -18.76
C PRO A 44 -12.99 -21.18 -18.31
N GLN A 45 -14.18 -20.73 -18.62
CA GLN A 45 -15.48 -21.37 -18.28
C GLN A 45 -15.79 -21.53 -16.77
N SER A 46 -14.85 -21.19 -15.88
CA SER A 46 -14.98 -21.38 -14.43
C SER A 46 -15.17 -20.06 -13.65
N GLY A 47 -14.60 -18.97 -14.14
CA GLY A 47 -14.75 -17.65 -13.53
C GLY A 47 -13.43 -16.93 -13.22
N THR A 48 -13.57 -15.78 -12.59
CA THR A 48 -12.44 -14.96 -12.13
C THR A 48 -12.43 -14.92 -10.61
N TYR A 49 -11.27 -15.16 -10.01
CA TYR A 49 -11.08 -15.26 -8.56
C TYR A 49 -9.96 -14.35 -8.11
N VAL A 50 -10.03 -13.83 -6.87
CA VAL A 50 -8.92 -13.11 -6.25
C VAL A 50 -7.78 -14.10 -5.99
N SER A 51 -6.56 -13.76 -6.41
CA SER A 51 -5.38 -14.59 -6.18
C SER A 51 -5.04 -14.64 -4.68
N LYS A 52 -4.51 -15.75 -4.22
CA LYS A 52 -3.89 -15.82 -2.89
C LYS A 52 -2.62 -14.95 -2.87
N ILE A 53 -2.31 -14.39 -1.70
CA ILE A 53 -1.10 -13.57 -1.48
C ILE A 53 0.11 -14.51 -1.52
N LYS A 54 1.11 -14.17 -2.33
CA LYS A 54 2.39 -14.86 -2.38
C LYS A 54 3.39 -14.11 -1.50
N ILE A 55 3.91 -14.76 -0.48
CA ILE A 55 4.83 -14.16 0.49
C ILE A 55 6.07 -13.61 -0.20
N GLU A 56 6.64 -14.37 -1.15
CA GLU A 56 7.82 -13.96 -1.90
C GLU A 56 7.58 -12.64 -2.65
N ALA A 57 6.42 -12.49 -3.31
CA ALA A 57 6.08 -11.26 -4.03
C ALA A 57 5.85 -10.07 -3.08
N VAL A 58 5.35 -10.33 -1.88
CA VAL A 58 5.20 -9.30 -0.82
C VAL A 58 6.57 -8.86 -0.30
N LEU A 59 7.48 -9.79 -0.04
CA LEU A 59 8.83 -9.49 0.43
C LEU A 59 9.67 -8.77 -0.64
N GLU A 60 9.53 -9.15 -1.90
CA GLU A 60 10.14 -8.44 -3.04
C GLU A 60 9.61 -7.00 -3.14
N SER A 61 8.30 -6.81 -3.00
CA SER A 61 7.68 -5.48 -2.95
C SER A 61 8.24 -4.62 -1.81
N GLN A 62 8.41 -5.20 -0.63
CA GLN A 62 9.00 -4.54 0.54
C GLN A 62 10.45 -4.14 0.28
N PHE A 63 11.25 -5.01 -0.29
CA PHE A 63 12.64 -4.73 -0.62
C PHE A 63 12.78 -3.56 -1.59
N ILE A 64 11.97 -3.55 -2.66
CA ILE A 64 11.98 -2.46 -3.66
C ILE A 64 11.57 -1.15 -3.01
N ARG A 65 10.52 -1.17 -2.19
CA ARG A 65 10.02 0.00 -1.48
C ARG A 65 11.07 0.56 -0.53
N GLU A 66 11.69 -0.28 0.29
CA GLU A 66 12.74 0.13 1.24
C GLU A 66 13.92 0.77 0.51
N ALA A 67 14.42 0.14 -0.56
CA ALA A 67 15.55 0.64 -1.32
C ALA A 67 15.29 2.03 -1.93
N LEU A 68 14.08 2.28 -2.43
CA LEU A 68 13.73 3.54 -3.05
C LEU A 68 13.38 4.62 -2.03
N GLU A 69 12.53 4.32 -1.05
CA GLU A 69 11.98 5.32 -0.14
C GLU A 69 12.99 5.76 0.95
N CYS A 70 13.90 4.90 1.38
CA CYS A 70 15.02 5.31 2.23
C CYS A 70 15.92 6.31 1.51
N SER A 71 16.26 6.06 0.24
CA SER A 71 17.02 7.00 -0.59
C SER A 71 16.27 8.31 -0.82
N VAL A 72 14.95 8.26 -0.97
CA VAL A 72 14.06 9.44 -1.09
C VAL A 72 14.09 10.28 0.19
N ALA A 73 13.95 9.67 1.36
CA ALA A 73 13.96 10.38 2.64
C ALA A 73 15.30 11.09 2.87
N ARG A 74 16.41 10.40 2.57
CA ARG A 74 17.75 10.99 2.60
C ARG A 74 17.89 12.20 1.68
N TYR A 75 17.45 12.06 0.43
CA TYR A 75 17.49 13.14 -0.56
C TYR A 75 16.57 14.31 -0.16
N ALA A 76 15.38 14.02 0.35
CA ALA A 76 14.45 15.05 0.82
C ALA A 76 15.06 15.87 1.97
N ALA A 77 15.72 15.24 2.92
CA ALA A 77 16.42 15.93 4.00
C ALA A 77 17.52 16.87 3.50
N ARG A 78 18.29 16.42 2.48
CA ARG A 78 19.35 17.24 1.84
C ARG A 78 18.79 18.44 1.10
N LYS A 79 17.67 18.29 0.39
CA LYS A 79 17.11 19.28 -0.57
C LYS A 79 15.86 19.98 -0.05
N ARG A 80 15.48 19.74 1.21
CA ARG A 80 14.28 20.30 1.81
C ARG A 80 14.15 21.81 1.60
N ASN A 81 12.94 22.25 1.45
CA ASN A 81 12.54 23.65 1.41
C ASN A 81 11.22 23.84 2.15
N ASP A 82 10.84 25.08 2.39
CA ASP A 82 9.62 25.40 3.15
C ASP A 82 8.36 24.82 2.49
N GLU A 83 8.28 24.79 1.15
CA GLU A 83 7.16 24.19 0.42
C GLU A 83 7.01 22.70 0.72
N LEU A 84 8.11 21.92 0.71
CA LEU A 84 8.05 20.50 1.05
C LEU A 84 7.57 20.31 2.49
N LEU A 85 8.16 21.07 3.43
CA LEU A 85 7.82 20.93 4.85
C LEU A 85 6.35 21.28 5.11
N GLU A 86 5.83 22.34 4.51
CA GLU A 86 4.40 22.70 4.60
C GLU A 86 3.51 21.58 4.04
N ARG A 87 3.86 21.03 2.88
CA ARG A 87 3.08 19.95 2.25
C ARG A 87 3.08 18.68 3.11
N LEU A 88 4.22 18.29 3.68
CA LEU A 88 4.31 17.12 4.55
C LEU A 88 3.55 17.33 5.85
N SER A 89 3.63 18.52 6.48
CA SER A 89 2.87 18.87 7.67
C SER A 89 1.37 18.70 7.45
N ARG A 90 0.85 19.22 6.34
CA ARG A 90 -0.56 19.04 5.97
C ARG A 90 -0.95 17.56 5.83
N LYS A 91 -0.06 16.70 5.26
CA LYS A 91 -0.36 15.26 5.15
C LYS A 91 -0.42 14.57 6.50
N LEU A 92 0.40 15.00 7.46
CA LEU A 92 0.34 14.49 8.83
C LEU A 92 -0.95 14.94 9.54
N GLU A 93 -1.37 16.18 9.36
CA GLU A 93 -2.62 16.73 9.90
C GLU A 93 -3.84 16.02 9.28
N ASP A 94 -3.84 15.81 7.96
CA ASP A 94 -4.88 15.05 7.24
C ASP A 94 -4.99 13.60 7.77
N TYR A 95 -3.85 12.93 8.01
CA TYR A 95 -3.84 11.58 8.58
C TYR A 95 -4.37 11.57 10.02
N GLU A 96 -3.96 12.53 10.84
CA GLU A 96 -4.43 12.65 12.23
C GLU A 96 -5.93 12.90 12.29
N THR A 97 -6.47 13.72 11.40
CA THR A 97 -7.91 13.94 11.27
C THR A 97 -8.63 12.65 10.92
N ALA A 98 -8.16 11.92 9.92
CA ALA A 98 -8.71 10.61 9.54
C ALA A 98 -8.63 9.59 10.69
N LEU A 99 -7.56 9.64 11.50
CA LEU A 99 -7.38 8.78 12.68
C LEU A 99 -8.41 9.09 13.76
N ASN A 100 -8.67 10.37 14.03
CA ASN A 100 -9.66 10.81 15.03
C ASN A 100 -11.09 10.46 14.62
N ASP A 101 -11.37 10.47 13.31
CA ASP A 101 -12.68 10.13 12.74
C ASP A 101 -12.85 8.60 12.51
N ASP A 102 -11.84 7.80 12.84
CA ASP A 102 -11.76 6.33 12.62
C ASP A 102 -11.99 5.89 11.16
N GLU A 103 -11.62 6.75 10.21
CA GLU A 103 -11.79 6.55 8.77
C GLU A 103 -10.62 5.76 8.16
N VAL A 104 -10.62 4.42 8.39
CA VAL A 104 -9.51 3.52 8.00
C VAL A 104 -9.08 3.66 6.54
N LYS A 105 -10.06 3.76 5.63
CA LYS A 105 -9.76 3.93 4.21
C LYS A 105 -9.05 5.25 3.93
N LEU A 106 -9.50 6.33 4.57
CA LEU A 106 -8.89 7.65 4.41
C LEU A 106 -7.48 7.68 5.01
N MET A 107 -7.26 7.01 6.15
CA MET A 107 -5.91 6.85 6.71
C MET A 107 -4.94 6.19 5.71
N TYR A 108 -5.37 5.12 5.04
CA TYR A 108 -4.56 4.48 3.99
C TYR A 108 -4.24 5.47 2.86
N GLU A 109 -5.24 6.23 2.39
CA GLU A 109 -5.04 7.22 1.33
C GLU A 109 -4.07 8.34 1.77
N LYS A 110 -4.13 8.78 3.04
CA LYS A 110 -3.23 9.83 3.58
C LYS A 110 -1.80 9.31 3.80
N ASP A 111 -1.64 8.06 4.21
CA ASP A 111 -0.35 7.39 4.25
C ASP A 111 0.31 7.37 2.85
N GLU A 112 -0.44 6.98 1.82
CA GLU A 112 0.01 7.00 0.43
C GLU A 112 0.39 8.41 -0.05
N GLU A 113 -0.41 9.41 0.31
CA GLU A 113 -0.14 10.81 -0.06
C GLU A 113 1.14 11.35 0.59
N PHE A 114 1.48 10.93 1.81
CA PHE A 114 2.74 11.29 2.47
C PHE A 114 3.94 10.75 1.69
N HIS A 115 3.97 9.46 1.39
CA HIS A 115 5.04 8.83 0.60
C HIS A 115 5.12 9.38 -0.82
N HIS A 116 3.98 9.59 -1.48
CA HIS A 116 3.91 10.23 -2.79
C HIS A 116 4.48 11.65 -2.78
N THR A 117 4.18 12.44 -1.75
CA THR A 117 4.70 13.82 -1.63
C THR A 117 6.23 13.82 -1.59
N LEU A 118 6.84 12.91 -0.83
CA LEU A 118 8.30 12.74 -0.77
C LEU A 118 8.88 12.32 -2.12
N ALA A 119 8.33 11.27 -2.71
CA ALA A 119 8.81 10.76 -4.00
C ALA A 119 8.70 11.80 -5.11
N ASN A 120 7.58 12.53 -5.17
CA ASN A 120 7.31 13.53 -6.20
C ASN A 120 8.15 14.80 -6.05
N PHE A 121 8.48 15.18 -4.80
CA PHE A 121 9.43 16.27 -4.55
C PHE A 121 10.83 15.92 -5.08
N CYS A 122 11.28 14.68 -4.84
CA CYS A 122 12.61 14.27 -5.28
C CYS A 122 12.67 14.07 -6.80
N PHE A 123 11.72 13.34 -7.36
CA PHE A 123 11.70 12.91 -8.77
C PHE A 123 10.26 12.81 -9.29
N PRO A 124 9.69 13.87 -9.86
CA PRO A 124 8.24 13.99 -10.09
C PRO A 124 7.67 13.08 -11.19
N ASN A 125 8.49 12.41 -12.00
CA ASN A 125 8.00 11.74 -13.20
C ASN A 125 7.76 10.23 -13.05
N ARG A 126 8.78 9.46 -12.64
CA ARG A 126 8.76 8.00 -12.75
C ARG A 126 8.82 7.29 -11.42
N LEU A 127 9.46 7.88 -10.42
CA LEU A 127 9.79 7.19 -9.16
C LEU A 127 8.54 6.65 -8.48
N TRP A 128 7.53 7.50 -8.25
CA TRP A 128 6.29 7.07 -7.64
C TRP A 128 5.56 5.99 -8.44
N LYS A 129 5.56 6.08 -9.77
CA LYS A 129 4.93 5.05 -10.61
C LYS A 129 5.56 3.68 -10.41
N ILE A 130 6.90 3.63 -10.34
CA ILE A 130 7.65 2.38 -10.11
C ILE A 130 7.36 1.84 -8.72
N THR A 131 7.45 2.68 -7.68
CA THR A 131 7.16 2.28 -6.30
C THR A 131 5.71 1.79 -6.17
N ASN A 132 4.75 2.54 -6.72
CA ASN A 132 3.34 2.20 -6.65
C ASN A 132 2.99 0.89 -7.38
N GLN A 133 3.64 0.61 -8.50
CA GLN A 133 3.48 -0.66 -9.21
C GLN A 133 4.10 -1.83 -8.43
N ALA A 134 5.30 -1.62 -7.89
CA ALA A 134 6.01 -2.66 -7.15
C ALA A 134 5.28 -3.10 -5.87
N LYS A 135 4.57 -2.18 -5.17
CA LYS A 135 3.95 -2.45 -3.88
C LYS A 135 2.56 -3.11 -3.91
N LEU A 136 1.97 -3.36 -5.09
CA LEU A 136 0.60 -3.88 -5.22
C LEU A 136 0.30 -5.13 -4.39
N GLN A 137 1.23 -6.09 -4.33
CA GLN A 137 1.04 -7.32 -3.53
C GLN A 137 1.14 -7.04 -2.03
N MET A 138 2.03 -6.14 -1.64
CA MET A 138 2.22 -5.69 -0.28
C MET A 138 1.01 -4.89 0.25
N ASP A 139 0.38 -4.06 -0.60
CA ASP A 139 -0.78 -3.24 -0.24
C ASP A 139 -1.97 -4.06 0.26
N ARG A 140 -2.09 -5.30 -0.20
CA ARG A 140 -3.11 -6.24 0.29
C ARG A 140 -2.92 -6.54 1.77
N VAL A 141 -1.68 -6.71 2.22
CA VAL A 141 -1.33 -6.92 3.63
C VAL A 141 -1.53 -5.63 4.42
N ARG A 142 -1.09 -4.48 3.88
CA ARG A 142 -1.24 -3.16 4.52
C ARG A 142 -2.70 -2.79 4.79
N HIS A 143 -3.60 -3.09 3.85
CA HIS A 143 -5.04 -2.88 4.07
C HIS A 143 -5.60 -3.72 5.23
N LEU A 144 -5.07 -4.92 5.45
CA LEU A 144 -5.49 -5.78 6.55
C LEU A 144 -4.86 -5.32 7.89
N SER A 145 -3.58 -4.93 7.89
CA SER A 145 -2.90 -4.48 9.11
C SER A 145 -3.46 -3.18 9.67
N LEU A 146 -3.93 -2.26 8.81
CA LEU A 146 -4.59 -1.01 9.24
C LEU A 146 -5.96 -1.23 9.91
N ALA A 147 -6.51 -2.45 9.91
CA ALA A 147 -7.66 -2.77 10.74
C ALA A 147 -7.34 -2.67 12.25
N VAL A 148 -6.05 -2.82 12.63
CA VAL A 148 -5.58 -2.74 14.02
C VAL A 148 -5.36 -1.27 14.42
N GLN A 149 -6.10 -0.79 15.43
CA GLN A 149 -6.05 0.61 15.87
C GLN A 149 -4.64 1.04 16.33
N GLU A 150 -3.94 0.19 17.08
CA GLU A 150 -2.60 0.47 17.57
C GLU A 150 -1.63 0.73 16.40
N ARG A 151 -1.76 -0.03 15.31
CA ARG A 151 -0.93 0.15 14.11
C ARG A 151 -1.13 1.54 13.50
N ARG A 152 -2.36 2.01 13.41
CA ARG A 152 -2.71 3.31 12.85
C ARG A 152 -2.07 4.48 13.62
N ILE A 153 -2.11 4.40 14.95
CA ILE A 153 -1.47 5.38 15.85
C ILE A 153 0.06 5.37 15.65
N ASN A 154 0.65 4.19 15.53
CA ASN A 154 2.10 4.06 15.35
C ASN A 154 2.55 4.59 13.99
N VAL A 155 1.80 4.38 12.90
CA VAL A 155 2.08 4.98 11.59
C VAL A 155 2.22 6.49 11.68
N LEU A 156 1.29 7.19 12.35
CA LEU A 156 1.38 8.64 12.53
C LEU A 156 2.65 9.08 13.28
N LYS A 157 3.01 8.35 14.35
CA LYS A 157 4.25 8.64 15.12
C LYS A 157 5.50 8.43 14.25
N GLU A 158 5.53 7.37 13.48
CA GLU A 158 6.61 7.03 12.57
C GLU A 158 6.77 8.10 11.48
N HIS A 159 5.68 8.53 10.85
CA HIS A 159 5.69 9.61 9.86
C HIS A 159 6.12 10.96 10.44
N ARG A 160 5.68 11.30 11.66
CA ARG A 160 6.16 12.50 12.37
C ARG A 160 7.66 12.45 12.63
N TRP A 161 8.19 11.28 12.95
CA TRP A 161 9.62 11.10 13.15
C TRP A 161 10.41 11.24 11.84
N ILE A 162 9.92 10.69 10.73
CA ILE A 162 10.50 10.91 9.40
C ILE A 162 10.49 12.40 9.05
N PHE A 163 9.35 13.06 9.18
CA PHE A 163 9.19 14.49 8.93
C PHE A 163 10.19 15.34 9.74
N GLN A 164 10.30 15.10 11.04
CA GLN A 164 11.20 15.87 11.90
C GLN A 164 12.66 15.74 11.45
N ASN A 165 13.11 14.53 11.10
CA ASN A 165 14.48 14.34 10.63
C ASN A 165 14.74 14.98 9.25
N ILE A 166 13.72 15.03 8.40
CA ILE A 166 13.78 15.78 7.13
C ILE A 166 13.85 17.28 7.40
N ALA A 167 13.03 17.82 8.29
CA ALA A 167 13.01 19.22 8.66
C ALA A 167 14.34 19.67 9.27
N ASP A 168 14.94 18.84 10.11
CA ASP A 168 16.27 19.08 10.71
C ASP A 168 17.41 19.00 9.67
N GLY A 169 17.15 18.44 8.48
CA GLY A 169 18.14 18.22 7.43
C GLY A 169 19.13 17.12 7.73
N ASN A 170 18.78 16.21 8.62
CA ASN A 170 19.64 15.10 8.98
C ASN A 170 19.43 13.92 8.05
N GLU A 171 20.24 13.82 7.00
CA GLU A 171 20.15 12.83 5.95
C GLU A 171 20.13 11.40 6.47
N ASP A 172 21.08 11.06 7.35
CA ASP A 172 21.25 9.69 7.88
C ASP A 172 20.10 9.31 8.83
N ARG A 173 19.61 10.26 9.63
CA ARG A 173 18.48 10.01 10.51
C ARG A 173 17.15 9.94 9.74
N ALA A 174 16.97 10.74 8.69
CA ALA A 174 15.79 10.67 7.85
C ALA A 174 15.70 9.31 7.12
N GLU A 175 16.81 8.84 6.55
CA GLU A 175 16.94 7.51 5.96
C GLU A 175 16.61 6.41 6.96
N ASN A 176 17.23 6.44 8.15
CA ASN A 176 17.01 5.44 9.21
C ASN A 176 15.57 5.46 9.75
N ALA A 177 14.95 6.64 9.86
CA ALA A 177 13.56 6.77 10.29
C ALA A 177 12.62 6.12 9.27
N MET A 178 12.83 6.39 7.97
CA MET A 178 12.08 5.73 6.89
C MET A 178 12.31 4.22 6.91
N LYS A 179 13.55 3.77 7.05
CA LYS A 179 13.87 2.34 7.12
C LYS A 179 13.11 1.64 8.25
N LYS A 180 13.14 2.18 9.46
CA LYS A 180 12.43 1.58 10.61
C LYS A 180 10.92 1.56 10.42
N HIS A 181 10.35 2.63 9.82
CA HIS A 181 8.95 2.66 9.46
C HIS A 181 8.58 1.53 8.49
N LEU A 182 9.39 1.33 7.45
CA LEU A 182 9.15 0.30 6.45
C LEU A 182 9.43 -1.13 6.97
N GLU A 183 10.45 -1.32 7.82
CA GLU A 183 10.77 -2.62 8.43
C GLU A 183 9.66 -3.14 9.35
N TYR A 184 8.85 -2.25 9.95
CA TYR A 184 7.71 -2.65 10.78
C TYR A 184 6.69 -3.49 10.01
N PHE A 185 6.65 -3.38 8.70
CA PHE A 185 5.81 -4.18 7.83
C PHE A 185 6.01 -5.70 8.01
N HIS A 186 7.21 -6.17 8.35
CA HIS A 186 7.46 -7.59 8.62
C HIS A 186 6.65 -8.10 9.83
N HIS A 187 6.47 -7.24 10.84
CA HIS A 187 5.60 -7.54 11.97
C HIS A 187 4.12 -7.59 11.54
N ASP A 188 3.69 -6.60 10.77
CA ASP A 188 2.33 -6.54 10.22
C ASP A 188 2.02 -7.78 9.36
N LEU A 189 2.96 -8.19 8.48
CA LEU A 189 2.82 -9.37 7.64
C LEU A 189 2.58 -10.63 8.48
N LYS A 190 3.35 -10.80 9.56
CA LYS A 190 3.20 -11.95 10.44
C LYS A 190 1.83 -11.99 11.12
N ILE A 191 1.36 -10.86 11.66
CA ILE A 191 0.03 -10.76 12.27
C ILE A 191 -1.06 -11.15 11.26
N VAL A 192 -1.00 -10.57 10.05
CA VAL A 192 -2.00 -10.84 9.01
C VAL A 192 -1.95 -12.31 8.54
N GLN A 193 -0.77 -12.94 8.51
CA GLN A 193 -0.65 -14.36 8.20
C GLN A 193 -1.29 -15.25 9.28
N ASP A 194 -1.08 -14.90 10.55
CA ASP A 194 -1.61 -15.66 11.68
C ASP A 194 -3.15 -15.53 11.78
N GLU A 195 -3.69 -14.33 11.51
CA GLU A 195 -5.13 -14.06 11.55
C GLU A 195 -5.88 -14.53 10.29
N HIS A 196 -5.22 -14.53 9.12
CA HIS A 196 -5.83 -14.83 7.83
C HIS A 196 -5.03 -15.84 6.99
N PRO A 197 -4.69 -17.03 7.52
CA PRO A 197 -3.85 -18.00 6.81
C PRO A 197 -4.42 -18.41 5.45
N ASP A 198 -5.74 -18.44 5.32
CA ASP A 198 -6.43 -18.79 4.07
C ASP A 198 -6.19 -17.79 2.92
N TYR A 199 -5.72 -16.58 3.21
CA TYR A 199 -5.43 -15.57 2.18
C TYR A 199 -4.09 -15.77 1.53
N PHE A 200 -3.21 -16.56 2.13
CA PHE A 200 -1.84 -16.78 1.63
C PHE A 200 -1.74 -18.09 0.83
N LYS A 201 -0.79 -18.10 -0.11
CA LYS A 201 -0.42 -19.30 -0.83
C LYS A 201 0.55 -20.11 0.03
N GLU A 202 0.28 -21.41 0.15
CA GLU A 202 1.22 -22.38 0.72
C GLU A 202 2.52 -22.46 -0.09
#